data_8b329a8f0972454772a8d67fbec7b6e7
#
_entry.id   8b329a8f0972454772a8d67fbec7b6e7
#
_cell.length_a   1.000
_cell.length_b   1.000
_cell.length_c   1.000
_cell.angle_alpha   90.00
_cell.angle_beta   90.00
_cell.angle_gamma   90.00
#
_symmetry.space_group_name_H-M   'P 1'
#
loop_
_entity.id
_entity.type
_entity.pdbx_description
1 polymer ?
#
loop_
_entity_poly.entity_id
_entity_poly.type
_entity_poly.pdbx_seq_one_letter_code
_entity_poly.pdbx_strand_id
1 'polypeptide(L)'
;ESGDLLLGEQIEITIEGDSFNAQDAQARIQEIVAERTSKITQRLTHIEPVFFPFLLGPEGAGIAALTQTIGKGEVSVKVPAQRERAAIVVSGERSLVPLVVQAIDAQVDDMRRSFRTISFNISKRQHAFLVGESASDILAKTQCSIELPPSNEPSEAVTIRGPQSQLPQALTAAIERANAV
;
A
#
# COMPACT_ATOMS: atom_id res chain seq x y z
N GLU A 1 -26.31 -1.45 -0.75
CA GLU A 1 -26.40 -1.95 0.64
C GLU A 1 -25.84 -3.36 0.66
N SER A 2 -24.55 -3.46 0.99
CA SER A 2 -23.89 -4.75 1.18
C SER A 2 -24.19 -5.18 2.61
N GLY A 3 -25.15 -6.08 2.77
CA GLY A 3 -25.43 -6.73 4.02
C GLY A 3 -24.20 -7.48 4.51
N ASP A 4 -23.68 -7.07 5.64
CA ASP A 4 -22.64 -7.73 6.40
C ASP A 4 -23.28 -9.00 7.00
N LEU A 5 -23.17 -10.12 6.29
CA LEU A 5 -23.63 -11.41 6.77
C LEU A 5 -22.69 -11.81 7.91
N LEU A 6 -23.19 -11.77 9.13
CA LEU A 6 -22.54 -12.25 10.34
C LEU A 6 -22.14 -13.71 10.14
N LEU A 7 -20.87 -14.02 10.40
CA LEU A 7 -20.32 -15.37 10.42
C LEU A 7 -21.17 -16.28 11.31
N GLY A 8 -22.00 -17.13 10.72
CA GLY A 8 -22.80 -18.13 11.42
C GLY A 8 -24.26 -18.26 10.97
N GLU A 9 -24.80 -17.34 10.16
CA GLU A 9 -26.15 -17.53 9.58
C GLU A 9 -26.08 -18.48 8.39
N GLN A 10 -26.74 -19.63 8.53
CA GLN A 10 -26.99 -20.55 7.41
C GLN A 10 -28.24 -20.07 6.67
N ILE A 11 -28.07 -19.75 5.40
CA ILE A 11 -29.19 -19.42 4.51
C ILE A 11 -29.55 -20.65 3.70
N GLU A 12 -30.79 -21.10 3.80
CA GLU A 12 -31.30 -22.20 3.00
C GLU A 12 -31.66 -21.68 1.59
N ILE A 13 -31.11 -22.32 0.56
CA ILE A 13 -31.42 -22.02 -0.84
C ILE A 13 -32.18 -23.18 -1.42
N THR A 14 -33.41 -22.96 -1.83
CA THR A 14 -34.24 -23.96 -2.50
C THR A 14 -34.07 -23.84 -4.02
N ILE A 15 -33.79 -24.96 -4.69
CA ILE A 15 -33.66 -25.04 -6.15
C ILE A 15 -34.80 -25.89 -6.68
N GLU A 16 -35.64 -25.32 -7.56
CA GLU A 16 -36.76 -25.99 -8.21
C GLU A 16 -36.50 -26.12 -9.71
N GLY A 17 -36.78 -27.29 -10.26
CA GLY A 17 -36.61 -27.59 -11.70
C GLY A 17 -36.53 -29.08 -11.97
N ASP A 18 -36.27 -29.45 -13.24
CA ASP A 18 -35.99 -30.86 -13.55
C ASP A 18 -34.64 -31.29 -12.92
N SER A 19 -34.50 -32.60 -12.73
CA SER A 19 -33.37 -33.18 -12.00
C SER A 19 -32.00 -32.79 -12.54
N PHE A 20 -31.85 -32.67 -13.85
CA PHE A 20 -30.59 -32.33 -14.49
C PHE A 20 -30.24 -30.84 -14.29
N ASN A 21 -31.19 -29.96 -14.57
CA ASN A 21 -31.00 -28.53 -14.42
C ASN A 21 -30.85 -28.11 -12.95
N ALA A 22 -31.52 -28.78 -12.03
CA ALA A 22 -31.37 -28.54 -10.59
C ALA A 22 -29.97 -28.95 -10.09
N GLN A 23 -29.39 -30.03 -10.56
CA GLN A 23 -28.01 -30.44 -10.23
C GLN A 23 -26.99 -29.48 -10.82
N ASP A 24 -27.16 -29.02 -12.05
CA ASP A 24 -26.27 -28.02 -12.67
C ASP A 24 -26.32 -26.68 -11.92
N ALA A 25 -27.51 -26.22 -11.56
CA ALA A 25 -27.68 -25.01 -10.76
C ALA A 25 -27.03 -25.14 -9.37
N GLN A 26 -27.18 -26.29 -8.70
CA GLN A 26 -26.54 -26.58 -7.43
C GLN A 26 -25.02 -26.53 -7.55
N ALA A 27 -24.44 -27.16 -8.55
CA ALA A 27 -23.00 -27.15 -8.78
C ALA A 27 -22.47 -25.75 -9.02
N ARG A 28 -23.16 -24.93 -9.81
CA ARG A 28 -22.82 -23.54 -10.06
C ARG A 28 -22.89 -22.67 -8.82
N ILE A 29 -23.93 -22.85 -7.99
CA ILE A 29 -24.05 -22.11 -6.72
C ILE A 29 -22.89 -22.49 -5.79
N GLN A 30 -22.56 -23.78 -5.69
CA GLN A 30 -21.43 -24.24 -4.87
C GLN A 30 -20.10 -23.67 -5.36
N GLU A 31 -19.87 -23.60 -6.66
CA GLU A 31 -18.68 -23.01 -7.26
C GLU A 31 -18.58 -21.52 -6.92
N ILE A 32 -19.68 -20.76 -7.08
CA ILE A 32 -19.71 -19.33 -6.73
C ILE A 32 -19.48 -19.10 -5.23
N VAL A 33 -20.06 -19.92 -4.38
CA VAL A 33 -19.84 -19.84 -2.91
C VAL A 33 -18.40 -20.16 -2.56
N ALA A 34 -17.83 -21.22 -3.15
CA ALA A 34 -16.43 -21.60 -2.93
C ALA A 34 -15.48 -20.47 -3.39
N GLU A 35 -15.71 -19.88 -4.56
CA GLU A 35 -14.92 -18.76 -5.07
C GLU A 35 -15.00 -17.53 -4.16
N ARG A 36 -16.18 -17.20 -3.65
CA ARG A 36 -16.37 -16.05 -2.74
C ARG A 36 -15.82 -16.30 -1.34
N THR A 37 -15.90 -17.51 -0.82
CA THR A 37 -15.35 -17.88 0.49
C THR A 37 -13.84 -18.06 0.48
N SER A 38 -13.24 -18.29 -0.70
CA SER A 38 -11.79 -18.38 -0.85
C SER A 38 -11.10 -17.01 -0.76
N LYS A 39 -11.84 -15.91 -0.99
CA LYS A 39 -11.28 -14.55 -0.96
C LYS A 39 -11.54 -13.88 0.38
N ILE A 40 -10.50 -13.27 0.94
CA ILE A 40 -10.58 -12.48 2.17
C ILE A 40 -10.00 -11.08 1.95
N THR A 41 -10.39 -10.16 2.81
CA THR A 41 -9.84 -8.81 2.84
C THR A 41 -9.30 -8.52 4.23
N GLN A 42 -8.05 -8.07 4.31
CA GLN A 42 -7.40 -7.68 5.55
C GLN A 42 -6.98 -6.21 5.48
N ARG A 43 -7.20 -5.47 6.56
CA ARG A 43 -6.80 -4.07 6.69
C ARG A 43 -5.62 -3.97 7.65
N LEU A 44 -4.54 -3.33 7.20
CA LEU A 44 -3.33 -3.10 8.00
C LEU A 44 -3.36 -1.67 8.53
N THR A 45 -3.83 -1.52 9.77
CA THR A 45 -3.93 -0.21 10.45
C THR A 45 -2.72 0.14 11.29
N HIS A 46 -1.83 -0.84 11.52
CA HIS A 46 -0.65 -0.70 12.37
C HIS A 46 0.58 -0.17 11.63
N ILE A 47 0.47 0.01 10.30
CA ILE A 47 1.55 0.54 9.47
C ILE A 47 1.40 2.05 9.36
N GLU A 48 2.45 2.77 9.73
CA GLU A 48 2.46 4.22 9.67
C GLU A 48 2.53 4.71 8.21
N PRO A 49 1.76 5.76 7.86
CA PRO A 49 1.73 6.31 6.49
C PRO A 49 3.08 6.76 5.94
N VAL A 50 4.05 7.03 6.82
CA VAL A 50 5.42 7.42 6.43
C VAL A 50 6.16 6.32 5.65
N PHE A 51 5.75 5.05 5.79
CA PHE A 51 6.33 3.92 5.06
C PHE A 51 5.62 3.63 3.72
N PHE A 52 4.46 4.22 3.45
CA PHE A 52 3.71 3.96 2.22
C PHE A 52 4.49 4.22 0.93
N PRO A 53 5.24 5.33 0.78
CA PRO A 53 6.04 5.56 -0.43
C PRO A 53 7.07 4.46 -0.69
N PHE A 54 7.65 3.90 0.36
CA PHE A 54 8.65 2.83 0.26
C PHE A 54 8.04 1.48 -0.11
N LEU A 55 6.86 1.18 0.43
CA LEU A 55 6.11 -0.02 0.08
C LEU A 55 5.62 0.03 -1.38
N LEU A 56 5.10 1.20 -1.80
CA LEU A 56 4.74 1.41 -3.20
C LEU A 56 5.97 1.25 -4.11
N GLY A 57 7.09 1.86 -3.70
CA GLY A 57 8.27 1.97 -4.54
C GLY A 57 8.06 2.92 -5.73
N PRO A 58 9.07 3.09 -6.59
CA PRO A 58 8.94 3.90 -7.80
C PRO A 58 7.81 3.34 -8.68
N GLU A 59 6.86 4.21 -9.06
CA GLU A 59 5.72 3.85 -9.93
C GLU A 59 4.89 2.63 -9.48
N GLY A 60 4.92 2.30 -8.18
CA GLY A 60 4.20 1.16 -7.64
C GLY A 60 4.90 -0.20 -7.83
N ALA A 61 6.14 -0.22 -8.29
CA ALA A 61 6.90 -1.44 -8.57
C ALA A 61 7.09 -2.34 -7.34
N GLY A 62 7.21 -1.76 -6.14
CA GLY A 62 7.37 -2.51 -4.89
C GLY A 62 6.17 -3.41 -4.60
N ILE A 63 4.97 -2.85 -4.63
CA ILE A 63 3.73 -3.61 -4.44
C ILE A 63 3.48 -4.59 -5.60
N ALA A 64 3.75 -4.19 -6.84
CA ALA A 64 3.60 -5.06 -7.99
C ALA A 64 4.51 -6.31 -7.86
N ALA A 65 5.75 -6.15 -7.43
CA ALA A 65 6.65 -7.27 -7.18
C ALA A 65 6.13 -8.21 -6.08
N LEU A 66 5.63 -7.67 -4.96
CA LEU A 66 5.06 -8.46 -3.87
C LEU A 66 3.81 -9.24 -4.31
N THR A 67 2.90 -8.59 -5.02
CA THR A 67 1.65 -9.22 -5.49
C THR A 67 1.92 -10.30 -6.54
N GLN A 68 2.93 -10.15 -7.37
CA GLN A 68 3.31 -11.16 -8.36
C GLN A 68 4.11 -12.31 -7.74
N THR A 69 5.11 -12.00 -6.91
CA THR A 69 6.03 -13.01 -6.37
C THR A 69 5.36 -13.87 -5.29
N ILE A 70 4.65 -13.24 -4.34
CA ILE A 70 4.05 -13.91 -3.19
C ILE A 70 2.56 -14.16 -3.43
N GLY A 71 1.86 -13.14 -3.94
CA GLY A 71 0.43 -13.20 -4.22
C GLY A 71 0.06 -13.93 -5.50
N LYS A 72 1.04 -14.35 -6.33
CA LYS A 72 0.84 -15.06 -7.61
C LYS A 72 -0.18 -14.41 -8.54
N GLY A 73 -0.40 -13.10 -8.42
CA GLY A 73 -1.43 -12.36 -9.14
C GLY A 73 -2.86 -12.49 -8.59
N GLU A 74 -3.08 -13.29 -7.53
CA GLU A 74 -4.39 -13.53 -6.91
C GLU A 74 -4.65 -12.67 -5.68
N VAL A 75 -3.69 -11.81 -5.32
CA VAL A 75 -3.78 -10.86 -4.20
C VAL A 75 -3.64 -9.45 -4.73
N SER A 76 -4.53 -8.57 -4.30
CA SER A 76 -4.48 -7.14 -4.58
C SER A 76 -4.13 -6.38 -3.32
N VAL A 77 -3.19 -5.46 -3.42
CA VAL A 77 -2.78 -4.58 -2.32
C VAL A 77 -3.06 -3.13 -2.72
N LYS A 78 -3.87 -2.45 -1.92
CA LYS A 78 -4.14 -1.01 -2.07
C LYS A 78 -3.44 -0.25 -0.98
N VAL A 79 -2.45 0.55 -1.35
CA VAL A 79 -1.75 1.47 -0.46
C VAL A 79 -2.35 2.86 -0.67
N PRO A 80 -2.96 3.48 0.36
CA PRO A 80 -3.50 4.83 0.24
C PRO A 80 -2.38 5.86 0.09
N ALA A 81 -2.74 7.06 -0.37
CA ALA A 81 -1.78 8.16 -0.39
C ALA A 81 -1.33 8.50 1.04
N GLN A 82 -0.08 8.91 1.21
CA GLN A 82 0.50 9.20 2.53
C GLN A 82 -0.32 10.23 3.35
N ARG A 83 -1.01 11.15 2.67
CA ARG A 83 -1.88 12.17 3.29
C ARG A 83 -3.23 11.61 3.75
N GLU A 84 -3.65 10.51 3.17
CA GLU A 84 -4.86 9.80 3.55
C GLU A 84 -4.52 8.89 4.71
N ARG A 85 -4.89 9.23 5.93
CA ARG A 85 -4.66 8.39 7.11
C ARG A 85 -5.50 7.10 7.08
N ALA A 86 -5.51 6.43 5.94
CA ALA A 86 -6.26 5.22 5.67
C ALA A 86 -5.36 3.98 5.84
N ALA A 87 -5.97 2.84 6.07
CA ALA A 87 -5.26 1.57 6.19
C ALA A 87 -4.88 1.00 4.82
N ILE A 88 -3.76 0.27 4.77
CA ILE A 88 -3.45 -0.58 3.62
C ILE A 88 -4.50 -1.71 3.58
N VAL A 89 -5.04 -1.98 2.40
CA VAL A 89 -6.04 -3.03 2.18
C VAL A 89 -5.42 -4.12 1.33
N VAL A 90 -5.37 -5.33 1.86
CA VAL A 90 -4.92 -6.54 1.18
C VAL A 90 -6.11 -7.45 0.96
N SER A 91 -6.42 -7.80 -0.28
CA SER A 91 -7.56 -8.65 -0.62
C SER A 91 -7.18 -9.68 -1.68
N GLY A 92 -7.69 -10.88 -1.55
CA GLY A 92 -7.42 -11.97 -2.48
C GLY A 92 -7.59 -13.34 -1.86
N GLU A 93 -6.90 -14.32 -2.42
CA GLU A 93 -6.97 -15.72 -1.98
C GLU A 93 -6.59 -15.87 -0.50
N ARG A 94 -7.44 -16.58 0.26
CA ARG A 94 -7.31 -16.76 1.71
C ARG A 94 -5.96 -17.33 2.15
N SER A 95 -5.38 -18.22 1.35
CA SER A 95 -4.08 -18.82 1.64
C SER A 95 -2.90 -17.89 1.39
N LEU A 96 -3.04 -16.94 0.47
CA LEU A 96 -1.97 -16.06 0.03
C LEU A 96 -1.96 -14.70 0.75
N VAL A 97 -3.14 -14.19 1.15
CA VAL A 97 -3.24 -12.90 1.86
C VAL A 97 -2.37 -12.84 3.11
N PRO A 98 -2.35 -13.84 4.02
CA PRO A 98 -1.47 -13.80 5.20
C PRO A 98 0.02 -13.76 4.83
N LEU A 99 0.43 -14.43 3.75
CA LEU A 99 1.83 -14.43 3.30
C LEU A 99 2.25 -13.06 2.79
N VAL A 100 1.38 -12.38 2.03
CA VAL A 100 1.62 -11.02 1.55
C VAL A 100 1.66 -10.04 2.72
N VAL A 101 0.74 -10.17 3.69
CA VAL A 101 0.73 -9.35 4.91
C VAL A 101 2.01 -9.52 5.69
N GLN A 102 2.45 -10.76 5.92
CA GLN A 102 3.70 -11.04 6.63
C GLN A 102 4.93 -10.46 5.92
N ALA A 103 4.95 -10.51 4.59
CA ALA A 103 6.03 -9.91 3.81
C ALA A 103 6.05 -8.37 3.92
N ILE A 104 4.87 -7.74 3.91
CA ILE A 104 4.74 -6.28 4.13
C ILE A 104 5.23 -5.92 5.53
N ASP A 105 4.80 -6.64 6.56
CA ASP A 105 5.21 -6.39 7.94
C ASP A 105 6.71 -6.56 8.13
N ALA A 106 7.31 -7.58 7.55
CA ALA A 106 8.76 -7.80 7.60
C ALA A 106 9.54 -6.65 6.95
N GLN A 107 9.07 -6.14 5.79
CA GLN A 107 9.69 -4.98 5.14
C GLN A 107 9.57 -3.72 6.00
N VAL A 108 8.39 -3.46 6.58
CA VAL A 108 8.18 -2.30 7.46
C VAL A 108 9.05 -2.36 8.70
N ASP A 109 9.20 -3.54 9.31
CA ASP A 109 10.05 -3.72 10.48
C ASP A 109 11.55 -3.52 10.16
N ASP A 110 11.97 -3.93 8.97
CA ASP A 110 13.33 -3.64 8.51
C ASP A 110 13.54 -2.14 8.29
N MET A 111 12.59 -1.45 7.66
CA MET A 111 12.61 0.00 7.50
C MET A 111 12.64 0.73 8.85
N ARG A 112 11.84 0.31 9.83
CA ARG A 112 11.86 0.88 11.19
C ARG A 112 13.22 0.79 11.84
N ARG A 113 13.95 -0.28 11.60
CA ARG A 113 15.30 -0.50 12.18
C ARG A 113 16.39 0.26 11.44
N SER A 114 16.33 0.30 10.12
CA SER A 114 17.43 0.80 9.27
C SER A 114 17.25 2.26 8.85
N PHE A 115 16.03 2.79 8.79
CA PHE A 115 15.77 4.14 8.32
C PHE A 115 16.05 5.18 9.39
N ARG A 116 16.54 6.33 8.94
CA ARG A 116 16.76 7.53 9.74
C ARG A 116 16.07 8.72 9.08
N THR A 117 15.93 9.77 9.85
CA THR A 117 15.23 10.99 9.43
C THR A 117 16.15 12.18 9.63
N ILE A 118 16.22 13.05 8.64
CA ILE A 118 16.84 14.37 8.75
C ILE A 118 15.83 15.44 8.37
N SER A 119 15.87 16.57 9.06
CA SER A 119 15.02 17.72 8.76
C SER A 119 15.88 18.94 8.47
N PHE A 120 15.48 19.72 7.49
CA PHE A 120 16.15 20.96 7.08
C PHE A 120 15.11 21.95 6.56
N ASN A 121 15.48 23.22 6.48
CA ASN A 121 14.55 24.26 6.07
C ASN A 121 14.75 24.61 4.60
N ILE A 122 13.66 24.62 3.86
CA ILE A 122 13.58 25.10 2.47
C ILE A 122 12.42 26.08 2.40
N SER A 123 12.62 27.22 1.72
CA SER A 123 11.58 28.21 1.52
C SER A 123 10.30 27.56 0.94
N LYS A 124 9.17 27.96 1.49
CA LYS A 124 7.85 27.41 1.09
C LYS A 124 7.58 27.54 -0.42
N ARG A 125 8.14 28.56 -1.07
CA ARG A 125 8.04 28.74 -2.53
C ARG A 125 8.72 27.62 -3.30
N GLN A 126 9.76 27.03 -2.73
CA GLN A 126 10.54 25.95 -3.35
C GLN A 126 9.94 24.54 -3.07
N HIS A 127 8.99 24.42 -2.14
CA HIS A 127 8.33 23.14 -1.86
C HIS A 127 7.64 22.56 -3.09
N ALA A 128 7.12 23.40 -4.00
CA ALA A 128 6.48 22.94 -5.23
C ALA A 128 7.42 22.13 -6.14
N PHE A 129 8.73 22.37 -6.07
CA PHE A 129 9.74 21.64 -6.87
C PHE A 129 10.14 20.31 -6.26
N LEU A 130 9.70 20.02 -5.03
CA LEU A 130 10.01 18.78 -4.31
C LEU A 130 8.85 17.76 -4.31
N VAL A 131 7.78 18.02 -5.06
CA VAL A 131 6.62 17.14 -5.17
C VAL A 131 6.57 16.47 -6.54
N GLY A 132 5.70 15.47 -6.69
CA GLY A 132 5.48 14.79 -7.97
C GLY A 132 6.71 14.02 -8.45
N GLU A 133 7.10 14.26 -9.69
CA GLU A 133 8.23 13.56 -10.33
C GLU A 133 9.54 13.74 -9.57
N SER A 134 9.80 14.92 -9.02
CA SER A 134 11.04 15.16 -8.25
C SER A 134 11.13 14.29 -7.00
N ALA A 135 10.03 14.11 -6.27
CA ALA A 135 9.99 13.23 -5.13
C ALA A 135 10.15 11.76 -5.54
N SER A 136 9.51 11.36 -6.65
CA SER A 136 9.63 10.02 -7.22
C SER A 136 11.05 9.71 -7.70
N ASP A 137 11.69 10.65 -8.38
CA ASP A 137 13.09 10.53 -8.82
C ASP A 137 14.07 10.36 -7.66
N ILE A 138 13.89 11.14 -6.60
CA ILE A 138 14.75 11.06 -5.40
C ILE A 138 14.54 9.71 -4.71
N LEU A 139 13.30 9.26 -4.58
CA LEU A 139 12.97 7.95 -4.04
C LEU A 139 13.61 6.82 -4.87
N ALA A 140 13.52 6.90 -6.20
CA ALA A 140 14.09 5.90 -7.10
C ALA A 140 15.63 5.81 -7.03
N LYS A 141 16.31 6.97 -6.90
CA LYS A 141 17.77 7.05 -6.90
C LYS A 141 18.41 6.80 -5.54
N THR A 142 17.74 7.23 -4.47
CA THR A 142 18.32 7.24 -3.11
C THR A 142 17.57 6.38 -2.11
N GLN A 143 16.43 5.80 -2.50
CA GLN A 143 15.55 5.08 -1.60
C GLN A 143 15.13 5.93 -0.38
N CYS A 144 15.06 7.25 -0.54
CA CYS A 144 14.63 8.19 0.49
C CYS A 144 13.35 8.89 0.07
N SER A 145 12.40 9.03 0.99
CA SER A 145 11.18 9.82 0.79
C SER A 145 11.35 11.24 1.31
N ILE A 146 10.66 12.19 0.67
CA ILE A 146 10.59 13.57 1.10
C ILE A 146 9.19 13.84 1.66
N GLU A 147 9.14 14.35 2.87
CA GLU A 147 7.91 14.76 3.55
C GLU A 147 7.90 16.27 3.67
N LEU A 148 6.87 16.89 3.10
CA LEU A 148 6.63 18.33 3.18
C LEU A 148 5.57 18.63 4.24
N PRO A 149 5.67 19.76 4.96
CA PRO A 149 4.63 20.17 5.88
C PRO A 149 3.32 20.43 5.12
N PRO A 150 2.17 20.31 5.79
CA PRO A 150 0.87 20.65 5.21
C PRO A 150 0.85 22.09 4.70
N SER A 151 0.10 22.34 3.62
CA SER A 151 0.05 23.66 2.96
C SER A 151 -0.50 24.77 3.87
N ASN A 152 -1.30 24.40 4.86
CA ASN A 152 -1.90 25.30 5.86
C ASN A 152 -0.97 25.63 7.01
N GLU A 153 0.18 24.97 7.14
CA GLU A 153 1.17 25.28 8.18
C GLU A 153 2.24 26.23 7.63
N PRO A 154 2.66 27.25 8.41
CA PRO A 154 3.71 28.19 8.00
C PRO A 154 5.13 27.58 8.10
N SER A 155 5.25 26.28 8.25
CA SER A 155 6.53 25.58 8.41
C SER A 155 7.32 25.52 7.10
N GLU A 156 8.63 25.76 7.17
CA GLU A 156 9.59 25.56 6.09
C GLU A 156 10.39 24.26 6.24
N ALA A 157 10.08 23.47 7.28
CA ALA A 157 10.81 22.24 7.57
C ALA A 157 10.44 21.14 6.58
N VAL A 158 11.43 20.68 5.84
CA VAL A 158 11.34 19.51 4.96
C VAL A 158 12.03 18.35 5.64
N THR A 159 11.41 17.20 5.62
CA THR A 159 11.93 15.99 6.27
C THR A 159 12.27 14.96 5.21
N ILE A 160 13.47 14.40 5.27
CA ILE A 160 13.91 13.27 4.44
C ILE A 160 14.05 12.04 5.33
N ARG A 161 13.47 10.94 4.90
CA ARG A 161 13.52 9.65 5.57
C ARG A 161 14.04 8.58 4.64
N GLY A 162 14.93 7.72 5.14
CA GLY A 162 15.44 6.60 4.37
C GLY A 162 16.67 5.94 5.01
N PRO A 163 17.37 5.06 4.26
CA PRO A 163 18.59 4.44 4.71
C PRO A 163 19.65 5.47 5.09
N GLN A 164 20.30 5.29 6.22
CA GLN A 164 21.27 6.26 6.74
C GLN A 164 22.40 6.60 5.75
N SER A 165 22.84 5.62 4.98
CA SER A 165 23.91 5.81 3.98
C SER A 165 23.48 6.69 2.79
N GLN A 166 22.20 6.77 2.51
CA GLN A 166 21.65 7.48 1.35
C GLN A 166 21.13 8.89 1.69
N LEU A 167 20.96 9.20 2.95
CA LEU A 167 20.45 10.50 3.39
C LEU A 167 21.26 11.71 2.89
N PRO A 168 22.63 11.70 2.91
CA PRO A 168 23.41 12.83 2.37
C PRO A 168 23.17 13.05 0.88
N GLN A 169 23.06 11.98 0.11
CA GLN A 169 22.80 12.06 -1.34
C GLN A 169 21.38 12.57 -1.62
N ALA A 170 20.40 12.10 -0.86
CA ALA A 170 19.02 12.58 -0.95
C ALA A 170 18.88 14.06 -0.58
N LEU A 171 19.61 14.50 0.45
CA LEU A 171 19.66 15.91 0.84
C LEU A 171 20.23 16.78 -0.28
N THR A 172 21.36 16.39 -0.87
CA THR A 172 21.96 17.11 -1.99
C THR A 172 21.00 17.20 -3.17
N ALA A 173 20.39 16.09 -3.56
CA ALA A 173 19.42 16.05 -4.65
C ALA A 173 18.19 16.94 -4.38
N ALA A 174 17.69 16.97 -3.13
CA ALA A 174 16.58 17.82 -2.74
C ALA A 174 16.94 19.33 -2.82
N ILE A 175 18.14 19.70 -2.37
CA ILE A 175 18.61 21.09 -2.43
C ILE A 175 18.84 21.53 -3.90
N GLU A 176 19.43 20.67 -4.71
CA GLU A 176 19.62 20.95 -6.15
C GLU A 176 18.28 21.18 -6.86
N ARG A 177 17.28 20.33 -6.59
CA ARG A 177 15.94 20.48 -7.19
C ARG A 177 15.22 21.72 -6.66
N ALA A 178 15.35 22.05 -5.38
CA ALA A 178 14.77 23.26 -4.81
C ALA A 178 15.39 24.53 -5.39
N ASN A 179 16.67 24.52 -5.79
CA ASN A 179 17.41 25.64 -6.36
C ASN A 179 17.44 25.66 -7.90
N ALA A 180 16.88 24.66 -8.56
CA ALA A 180 16.78 24.60 -10.02
C ALA A 180 15.65 25.51 -10.52
N VAL A 181 15.86 26.85 -10.40
CA VAL A 181 14.97 27.92 -10.89
C VAL A 181 15.64 28.66 -12.03
#